data_3c4b269a0a71cdf58d461f7b86b70f33
#
_entry.id   3c4b269a0a71cdf58d461f7b86b70f33
#
_cell.length_a   1.000
_cell.length_b   1.000
_cell.length_c   1.000
_cell.angle_alpha   90.00
_cell.angle_beta   90.00
_cell.angle_gamma   90.00
#
_symmetry.space_group_name_H-M   'P 1'
#
loop_
_entity.id
_entity.type
_entity.pdbx_description
1 polymer ?
#
loop_
_entity_poly.entity_id
_entity_poly.type
_entity_poly.pdbx_seq_one_letter_code
_entity_poly.pdbx_strand_id
1 'polypeptide(L)'
;MFDSQKEIHVQLRSAEGARTVRVRFPNDEEWIERQRRRKIIIKHLGRGVSETTIPNAEEVDAALFAKIRLDDGDELDAYEASRIIEQLGQADVDEVLEEAGGFRVVLRVPGGMTEHVLRMPSAKDVIEYRRGFARILDLPFNRQELTVNLAAAGTLYQKLCQTSEGYAGAVPIIHQAVAVKAAIDALEAGFEEREGNC
;
A
#
# COMPACT_ATOMS: atom_id res chain seq x y z
N MET A 1 10.16 -12.27 10.50
CA MET A 1 10.64 -10.88 10.63
C MET A 1 10.93 -10.34 9.24
N PHE A 2 10.26 -9.27 8.85
CA PHE A 2 10.46 -8.60 7.57
C PHE A 2 11.75 -7.77 7.59
N ASP A 3 12.58 -7.89 6.55
CA ASP A 3 13.86 -7.18 6.44
C ASP A 3 13.97 -6.58 5.02
N SER A 4 13.78 -5.28 4.91
CA SER A 4 13.86 -4.54 3.64
C SER A 4 15.29 -4.43 3.08
N GLN A 5 16.31 -4.79 3.86
CA GLN A 5 17.71 -4.76 3.44
C GLN A 5 18.17 -6.08 2.80
N LYS A 6 17.38 -7.15 2.99
CA LYS A 6 17.73 -8.45 2.41
C LYS A 6 17.43 -8.52 0.92
N GLU A 7 18.26 -9.27 0.23
CA GLU A 7 17.98 -9.75 -1.12
C GLU A 7 16.76 -10.68 -1.09
N ILE A 8 15.83 -10.45 -2.01
CA ILE A 8 14.60 -11.21 -2.13
C ILE A 8 14.68 -12.05 -3.40
N HIS A 9 14.38 -13.34 -3.25
CA HIS A 9 14.30 -14.29 -4.35
C HIS A 9 12.84 -14.51 -4.71
N VAL A 10 12.41 -13.95 -5.83
CA VAL A 10 11.04 -14.09 -6.34
C VAL A 10 10.98 -15.20 -7.36
N GLN A 11 10.10 -16.18 -7.14
CA GLN A 11 9.86 -17.26 -8.10
C GLN A 11 8.73 -16.87 -9.06
N LEU A 12 9.06 -16.80 -10.34
CA LEU A 12 8.08 -16.68 -11.42
C LEU A 12 7.82 -18.06 -12.02
N ARG A 13 6.54 -18.37 -12.18
CA ARG A 13 6.10 -19.57 -12.92
C ARG A 13 5.56 -19.12 -14.28
N SER A 14 6.16 -19.62 -15.35
CA SER A 14 5.70 -19.45 -16.72
C SER A 14 5.40 -20.81 -17.36
N ALA A 15 4.88 -20.81 -18.58
CA ALA A 15 4.68 -22.04 -19.35
C ALA A 15 6.01 -22.77 -19.67
N GLU A 16 7.13 -22.04 -19.64
CA GLU A 16 8.49 -22.55 -19.93
C GLU A 16 9.19 -23.10 -18.69
N GLY A 17 8.59 -22.95 -17.49
CA GLY A 17 9.14 -23.43 -16.22
C GLY A 17 9.14 -22.38 -15.13
N ALA A 18 9.81 -22.72 -14.00
CA ALA A 18 10.01 -21.78 -12.91
C ALA A 18 11.39 -21.14 -13.03
N ARG A 19 11.44 -19.80 -12.92
CA ARG A 19 12.68 -19.04 -12.81
C ARG A 19 12.71 -18.20 -11.54
N THR A 20 13.89 -17.98 -11.00
CA THR A 20 14.09 -17.16 -9.80
C THR A 20 14.75 -15.85 -10.21
N VAL A 21 14.17 -14.75 -9.77
CA VAL A 21 14.69 -13.39 -9.99
C VAL A 21 15.14 -12.81 -8.66
N ARG A 22 16.32 -12.21 -8.64
CA ARG A 22 16.88 -11.56 -7.45
C ARG A 22 16.60 -10.08 -7.48
N VAL A 23 15.97 -9.58 -6.42
CA VAL A 23 15.62 -8.16 -6.28
C VAL A 23 15.92 -7.69 -4.87
N ARG A 24 16.07 -6.38 -4.69
CA ARG A 24 15.96 -5.74 -3.38
C ARG A 24 14.55 -5.22 -3.16
N PHE A 25 14.18 -4.98 -1.92
CA PHE A 25 12.94 -4.27 -1.63
C PHE A 25 13.07 -2.80 -2.08
N PRO A 26 12.04 -2.20 -2.73
CA PRO A 26 12.05 -0.79 -3.06
C PRO A 26 12.11 0.08 -1.80
N ASN A 27 12.88 1.16 -1.82
CA ASN A 27 12.89 2.12 -0.74
C ASN A 27 11.63 3.02 -0.76
N ASP A 28 11.45 3.85 0.28
CA ASP A 28 10.28 4.69 0.45
C ASP A 28 10.10 5.70 -0.69
N GLU A 29 11.20 6.28 -1.20
CA GLU A 29 11.16 7.23 -2.32
C GLU A 29 10.70 6.57 -3.62
N GLU A 30 11.14 5.34 -3.86
CA GLU A 30 10.76 4.54 -5.02
C GLU A 30 9.28 4.14 -4.97
N TRP A 31 8.77 3.78 -3.80
CA TRP A 31 7.34 3.51 -3.61
C TRP A 31 6.49 4.77 -3.80
N ILE A 32 6.93 5.93 -3.28
CA ILE A 32 6.25 7.22 -3.45
C ILE A 32 6.23 7.59 -4.93
N GLU A 33 7.37 7.48 -5.62
CA GLU A 33 7.46 7.82 -7.04
C GLU A 33 6.61 6.89 -7.91
N ARG A 34 6.64 5.58 -7.66
CA ARG A 34 5.74 4.61 -8.31
C ARG A 34 4.29 5.04 -8.18
N GLN A 35 3.85 5.33 -6.94
CA GLN A 35 2.46 5.69 -6.69
C GLN A 35 2.07 7.01 -7.35
N ARG A 36 2.97 7.99 -7.38
CA ARG A 36 2.77 9.28 -8.05
C ARG A 36 2.61 9.14 -9.56
N ARG A 37 3.31 8.21 -10.17
CA ARG A 37 3.27 7.96 -11.63
C ARG A 37 2.07 7.13 -12.07
N ARG A 38 1.45 6.33 -11.19
CA ARG A 38 0.28 5.52 -11.51
C ARG A 38 -0.94 6.39 -11.77
N LYS A 39 -1.62 6.14 -12.88
CA LYS A 39 -2.88 6.80 -13.25
C LYS A 39 -4.03 5.90 -12.83
N ILE A 40 -4.64 6.19 -11.68
CA ILE A 40 -5.77 5.41 -11.16
C ILE A 40 -7.04 6.07 -11.69
N ILE A 41 -7.78 5.36 -12.54
CA ILE A 41 -9.03 5.83 -13.14
C ILE A 41 -10.19 5.08 -12.51
N ILE A 42 -11.11 5.83 -11.93
CA ILE A 42 -12.39 5.33 -11.40
C ILE A 42 -13.49 5.71 -12.38
N LYS A 43 -14.23 4.73 -12.89
CA LYS A 43 -15.38 4.93 -13.76
C LYS A 43 -16.65 4.56 -13.01
N HIS A 44 -17.55 5.52 -12.87
CA HIS A 44 -18.85 5.29 -12.25
C HIS A 44 -19.84 4.72 -13.25
N LEU A 45 -20.31 3.51 -12.99
CA LEU A 45 -21.24 2.76 -13.86
C LEU A 45 -22.72 2.98 -13.49
N GLY A 46 -22.99 3.78 -12.44
CA GLY A 46 -24.33 4.00 -11.89
C GLY A 46 -24.69 2.96 -10.80
N ARG A 47 -25.79 3.20 -10.07
CA ARG A 47 -26.30 2.35 -8.98
C ARG A 47 -25.27 2.02 -7.90
N GLY A 48 -24.31 2.92 -7.64
CA GLY A 48 -23.24 2.71 -6.65
C GLY A 48 -22.11 1.78 -7.12
N VAL A 49 -22.12 1.32 -8.37
CA VAL A 49 -21.07 0.47 -8.93
C VAL A 49 -19.99 1.35 -9.57
N SER A 50 -18.73 1.04 -9.29
CA SER A 50 -17.56 1.69 -9.90
C SER A 50 -16.54 0.64 -10.34
N GLU A 51 -15.87 0.93 -11.44
CA GLU A 51 -14.75 0.15 -11.97
C GLU A 51 -13.46 0.96 -11.79
N THR A 52 -12.42 0.34 -11.26
CA THR A 52 -11.10 0.97 -11.08
C THR A 52 -10.10 0.32 -12.03
N THR A 53 -9.40 1.13 -12.80
CA THR A 53 -8.34 0.69 -13.71
C THR A 53 -7.07 1.51 -13.51
N ILE A 54 -5.92 0.92 -13.82
CA ILE A 54 -4.61 1.59 -13.78
C ILE A 54 -3.93 1.31 -15.12
N PRO A 55 -4.26 2.11 -16.16
CA PRO A 55 -3.87 1.79 -17.53
C PRO A 55 -2.36 1.80 -17.79
N ASN A 56 -1.58 2.40 -16.92
CA ASN A 56 -0.12 2.44 -17.02
C ASN A 56 0.59 1.66 -15.90
N ALA A 57 -0.09 0.70 -15.27
CA ALA A 57 0.49 -0.08 -14.15
C ALA A 57 1.76 -0.82 -14.58
N GLU A 58 1.69 -1.58 -15.67
CA GLU A 58 2.81 -2.38 -16.16
C GLU A 58 4.04 -1.53 -16.53
N GLU A 59 3.84 -0.39 -17.20
CA GLU A 59 4.92 0.54 -17.55
C GLU A 59 5.63 1.09 -16.30
N VAL A 60 4.83 1.55 -15.32
CA VAL A 60 5.37 2.14 -14.08
C VAL A 60 6.07 1.09 -13.24
N ASP A 61 5.51 -0.11 -13.17
CA ASP A 61 6.06 -1.21 -12.40
C ASP A 61 7.33 -1.78 -13.05
N ALA A 62 7.38 -1.90 -14.37
CA ALA A 62 8.60 -2.28 -15.10
C ALA A 62 9.74 -1.29 -14.87
N ALA A 63 9.44 0.03 -14.85
CA ALA A 63 10.42 1.06 -14.57
C ALA A 63 10.95 0.99 -13.12
N LEU A 64 10.12 0.60 -12.15
CA LEU A 64 10.56 0.35 -10.77
C LEU A 64 11.39 -0.93 -10.70
N PHE A 65 10.91 -2.02 -11.33
CA PHE A 65 11.61 -3.29 -11.35
C PHE A 65 13.04 -3.15 -11.87
N ALA A 66 13.24 -2.42 -12.97
CA ALA A 66 14.57 -2.17 -13.53
C ALA A 66 15.56 -1.52 -12.53
N LYS A 67 15.07 -0.75 -11.55
CA LYS A 67 15.90 -0.12 -10.51
C LYS A 67 16.27 -1.06 -9.37
N ILE A 68 15.42 -2.06 -9.07
CA ILE A 68 15.57 -2.93 -7.90
C ILE A 68 16.14 -4.31 -8.23
N ARG A 69 16.22 -4.66 -9.50
CA ARG A 69 16.77 -5.92 -9.97
C ARG A 69 18.26 -6.01 -9.66
N LEU A 70 18.72 -7.17 -9.19
CA LEU A 70 20.10 -7.44 -8.75
C LEU A 70 20.84 -8.45 -9.63
N ASP A 71 20.16 -9.06 -10.59
CA ASP A 71 20.76 -10.02 -11.53
C ASP A 71 20.68 -9.52 -12.98
N ASP A 72 21.57 -10.05 -13.82
CA ASP A 72 21.62 -9.80 -15.27
C ASP A 72 20.91 -10.92 -16.05
N GLY A 73 19.97 -11.63 -15.41
CA GLY A 73 19.22 -12.73 -16.03
C GLY A 73 18.37 -12.29 -17.22
N ASP A 74 17.59 -13.22 -17.77
CA ASP A 74 16.72 -12.99 -18.93
C ASP A 74 15.83 -11.76 -18.75
N GLU A 75 15.62 -11.03 -19.83
CA GLU A 75 14.72 -9.88 -19.86
C GLU A 75 13.29 -10.33 -19.49
N LEU A 76 12.67 -9.62 -18.53
CA LEU A 76 11.28 -9.84 -18.16
C LEU A 76 10.40 -8.90 -18.97
N ASP A 77 9.24 -9.40 -19.37
CA ASP A 77 8.23 -8.50 -19.92
C ASP A 77 7.60 -7.59 -18.84
N ALA A 78 6.87 -6.56 -19.28
CA ALA A 78 6.30 -5.58 -18.37
C ALA A 78 5.26 -6.18 -17.40
N TYR A 79 4.53 -7.20 -17.85
CA TYR A 79 3.54 -7.91 -17.02
C TYR A 79 4.22 -8.71 -15.90
N GLU A 80 5.29 -9.46 -16.22
CA GLU A 80 6.06 -10.22 -15.24
C GLU A 80 6.72 -9.29 -14.20
N ALA A 81 7.30 -8.17 -14.67
CA ALA A 81 7.86 -7.14 -13.79
C ALA A 81 6.78 -6.56 -12.86
N SER A 82 5.59 -6.25 -13.36
CA SER A 82 4.47 -5.75 -12.57
C SER A 82 4.05 -6.75 -11.49
N ARG A 83 3.97 -8.04 -11.81
CA ARG A 83 3.64 -9.08 -10.82
C ARG A 83 4.65 -9.16 -9.68
N ILE A 84 5.94 -8.99 -9.96
CA ILE A 84 6.97 -8.94 -8.92
C ILE A 84 6.74 -7.73 -8.01
N ILE A 85 6.53 -6.55 -8.59
CA ILE A 85 6.30 -5.32 -7.83
C ILE A 85 5.04 -5.41 -6.98
N GLU A 86 3.96 -5.98 -7.50
CA GLU A 86 2.73 -6.21 -6.74
C GLU A 86 2.96 -7.17 -5.57
N GLN A 87 3.68 -8.27 -5.79
CA GLN A 87 4.02 -9.22 -4.74
C GLN A 87 4.89 -8.58 -3.64
N LEU A 88 5.87 -7.75 -4.01
CA LEU A 88 6.69 -7.02 -3.03
C LEU A 88 5.89 -6.00 -2.23
N GLY A 89 4.91 -5.36 -2.87
CA GLY A 89 4.05 -4.36 -2.23
C GLY A 89 2.85 -4.94 -1.47
N GLN A 90 2.70 -6.26 -1.45
CA GLN A 90 1.58 -6.89 -0.77
C GLN A 90 1.65 -6.66 0.75
N ALA A 91 0.59 -6.09 1.29
CA ALA A 91 0.38 -5.94 2.72
C ALA A 91 -1.13 -6.03 2.97
N ASP A 92 -1.58 -7.17 3.45
CA ASP A 92 -2.99 -7.44 3.71
C ASP A 92 -3.27 -7.22 5.20
N VAL A 93 -4.37 -6.54 5.51
CA VAL A 93 -4.84 -6.41 6.90
C VAL A 93 -5.37 -7.76 7.36
N ASP A 94 -4.72 -8.35 8.36
CA ASP A 94 -5.15 -9.61 8.96
C ASP A 94 -6.10 -9.36 10.14
N GLU A 95 -5.79 -8.35 10.95
CA GLU A 95 -6.59 -8.01 12.13
C GLU A 95 -6.48 -6.51 12.47
N VAL A 96 -7.56 -5.92 12.93
CA VAL A 96 -7.59 -4.59 13.57
C VAL A 96 -8.35 -4.71 14.88
N LEU A 97 -7.71 -4.38 15.99
CA LEU A 97 -8.34 -4.38 17.33
C LEU A 97 -8.29 -2.97 17.90
N GLU A 98 -9.44 -2.49 18.37
CA GLU A 98 -9.52 -1.28 19.19
C GLU A 98 -9.03 -1.60 20.60
N GLU A 99 -8.02 -0.89 21.07
CA GLU A 99 -7.45 -1.02 22.40
C GLU A 99 -7.60 0.30 23.16
N ALA A 100 -7.28 0.29 24.46
CA ALA A 100 -7.34 1.50 25.28
C ALA A 100 -6.43 2.61 24.73
N GLY A 101 -7.02 3.56 24.00
CA GLY A 101 -6.34 4.73 23.44
C GLY A 101 -5.82 4.61 22.01
N GLY A 102 -6.19 3.57 21.28
CA GLY A 102 -5.76 3.41 19.88
C GLY A 102 -6.17 2.12 19.20
N PHE A 103 -5.36 1.70 18.25
CA PHE A 103 -5.58 0.50 17.46
C PHE A 103 -4.32 -0.37 17.40
N ARG A 104 -4.51 -1.67 17.53
CA ARG A 104 -3.51 -2.66 17.14
C ARG A 104 -3.87 -3.19 15.76
N VAL A 105 -2.98 -3.00 14.79
CA VAL A 105 -3.14 -3.42 13.40
C VAL A 105 -2.13 -4.51 13.09
N VAL A 106 -2.59 -5.66 12.66
CA VAL A 106 -1.76 -6.78 12.22
C VAL A 106 -1.80 -6.87 10.71
N LEU A 107 -0.63 -6.84 10.07
CA LEU A 107 -0.51 -6.99 8.63
C LEU A 107 0.19 -8.29 8.28
N ARG A 108 -0.34 -8.94 7.23
CA ARG A 108 0.34 -10.02 6.54
C ARG A 108 1.15 -9.43 5.39
N VAL A 109 2.48 -9.57 5.47
CA VAL A 109 3.44 -9.06 4.49
C VAL A 109 4.29 -10.21 3.93
N PRO A 110 5.00 -10.02 2.80
CA PRO A 110 5.96 -11.00 2.33
C PRO A 110 6.98 -11.33 3.42
N GLY A 111 7.02 -12.60 3.87
CA GLY A 111 7.93 -13.04 4.92
C GLY A 111 7.33 -13.12 6.34
N GLY A 112 6.04 -12.84 6.54
CA GLY A 112 5.35 -13.10 7.80
C GLY A 112 4.33 -12.05 8.24
N MET A 113 4.08 -12.05 9.54
CA MET A 113 3.17 -11.10 10.18
C MET A 113 3.94 -9.94 10.81
N THR A 114 3.37 -8.76 10.77
CA THR A 114 3.88 -7.57 11.44
C THR A 114 2.76 -6.92 12.25
N GLU A 115 3.13 -6.27 13.34
CA GLU A 115 2.17 -5.65 14.25
C GLU A 115 2.49 -4.16 14.42
N HIS A 116 1.45 -3.33 14.47
CA HIS A 116 1.55 -1.89 14.63
C HIS A 116 0.58 -1.43 15.72
N VAL A 117 1.09 -0.79 16.76
CA VAL A 117 0.27 -0.14 17.78
C VAL A 117 0.21 1.35 17.47
N LEU A 118 -0.97 1.83 17.12
CA LEU A 118 -1.23 3.21 16.73
C LEU A 118 -2.14 3.86 17.80
N ARG A 119 -1.78 5.08 18.26
CA ARG A 119 -2.68 5.84 19.11
C ARG A 119 -3.95 6.24 18.34
N MET A 120 -5.03 6.52 19.05
CA MET A 120 -6.28 7.00 18.47
C MET A 120 -6.03 8.28 17.64
N PRO A 121 -6.38 8.29 16.34
CA PRO A 121 -6.32 9.49 15.51
C PRO A 121 -7.32 10.54 16.02
N SER A 122 -6.89 11.79 16.13
CA SER A 122 -7.82 12.89 16.37
C SER A 122 -8.59 13.24 15.09
N ALA A 123 -9.75 13.93 15.24
CA ALA A 123 -10.51 14.41 14.08
C ALA A 123 -9.64 15.30 13.14
N LYS A 124 -8.73 16.09 13.72
CA LYS A 124 -7.76 16.89 12.95
C LYS A 124 -6.81 16.00 12.15
N ASP A 125 -6.30 14.92 12.74
CA ASP A 125 -5.41 13.97 12.07
C ASP A 125 -6.11 13.32 10.85
N VAL A 126 -7.36 12.90 11.01
CA VAL A 126 -8.16 12.30 9.92
C VAL A 126 -8.41 13.30 8.80
N ILE A 127 -8.78 14.55 9.12
CA ILE A 127 -9.03 15.59 8.11
C ILE A 127 -7.75 15.93 7.35
N GLU A 128 -6.62 16.12 8.04
CA GLU A 128 -5.33 16.41 7.41
C GLU A 128 -4.87 15.25 6.50
N TYR A 129 -5.01 14.02 6.98
CA TYR A 129 -4.70 12.84 6.20
C TYR A 129 -5.55 12.76 4.93
N ARG A 130 -6.88 12.86 5.04
CA ARG A 130 -7.78 12.79 3.88
C ARG A 130 -7.46 13.84 2.82
N ARG A 131 -7.17 15.07 3.26
CA ARG A 131 -6.78 16.17 2.35
C ARG A 131 -5.43 15.95 1.68
N GLY A 132 -4.49 15.33 2.37
CA GLY A 132 -3.13 15.12 1.89
C GLY A 132 -2.93 13.81 1.14
N PHE A 133 -3.70 12.76 1.47
CA PHE A 133 -3.49 11.40 0.97
C PHE A 133 -4.06 11.19 -0.42
N ALA A 134 -5.24 11.71 -0.72
CA ALA A 134 -5.91 11.49 -2.00
C ALA A 134 -6.37 12.80 -2.62
N ARG A 135 -6.12 12.92 -3.92
CA ARG A 135 -6.67 13.99 -4.76
C ARG A 135 -7.49 13.37 -5.88
N ILE A 136 -8.72 13.82 -6.02
CA ILE A 136 -9.65 13.39 -7.07
C ILE A 136 -9.79 14.52 -8.08
N LEU A 137 -9.66 14.19 -9.37
CA LEU A 137 -9.91 15.07 -10.49
C LEU A 137 -11.04 14.48 -11.32
N ASP A 138 -12.12 15.23 -11.50
CA ASP A 138 -13.22 14.83 -12.35
C ASP A 138 -12.82 14.87 -13.84
N LEU A 139 -13.12 13.80 -14.54
CA LEU A 139 -12.89 13.63 -15.97
C LEU A 139 -14.24 13.49 -16.71
N PRO A 140 -14.27 13.73 -18.03
CA PRO A 140 -15.47 13.48 -18.83
C PRO A 140 -15.96 12.02 -18.74
N PHE A 141 -17.26 11.79 -19.02
CA PHE A 141 -17.89 10.47 -19.09
C PHE A 141 -17.92 9.70 -17.77
N ASN A 142 -18.28 10.39 -16.67
CA ASN A 142 -18.40 9.80 -15.33
C ASN A 142 -17.13 9.07 -14.86
N ARG A 143 -15.98 9.63 -15.17
CA ARG A 143 -14.67 9.13 -14.73
C ARG A 143 -14.03 10.11 -13.76
N GLN A 144 -13.19 9.57 -12.91
CA GLN A 144 -12.36 10.34 -11.98
C GLN A 144 -10.92 9.82 -12.06
N GLU A 145 -9.95 10.72 -11.98
CA GLU A 145 -8.55 10.35 -11.77
C GLU A 145 -8.22 10.53 -10.29
N LEU A 146 -7.75 9.45 -9.67
CA LEU A 146 -7.31 9.45 -8.29
C LEU A 146 -5.78 9.47 -8.23
N THR A 147 -5.22 10.45 -7.55
CA THR A 147 -3.80 10.50 -7.20
C THR A 147 -3.65 10.20 -5.72
N VAL A 148 -2.79 9.25 -5.35
CA VAL A 148 -2.50 8.85 -3.97
C VAL A 148 -1.11 9.32 -3.57
N ASN A 149 -1.01 9.93 -2.39
CA ASN A 149 0.24 10.43 -1.82
C ASN A 149 0.64 9.60 -0.59
N LEU A 150 1.50 8.62 -0.78
CA LEU A 150 2.00 7.78 0.32
C LEU A 150 2.76 8.56 1.39
N ALA A 151 3.41 9.68 1.04
CA ALA A 151 4.13 10.48 2.02
C ALA A 151 3.19 11.06 3.10
N ALA A 152 1.94 11.39 2.76
CA ALA A 152 0.94 11.82 3.74
C ALA A 152 0.59 10.71 4.74
N ALA A 153 0.49 9.46 4.26
CA ALA A 153 0.27 8.31 5.14
C ALA A 153 1.48 8.06 6.05
N GLY A 154 2.69 8.14 5.51
CA GLY A 154 3.92 8.02 6.30
C GLY A 154 4.02 9.09 7.40
N THR A 155 3.68 10.33 7.07
CA THR A 155 3.66 11.44 8.06
C THR A 155 2.67 11.16 9.19
N LEU A 156 1.46 10.70 8.85
CA LEU A 156 0.48 10.35 9.87
C LEU A 156 0.91 9.11 10.66
N TYR A 157 1.45 8.09 10.01
CA TYR A 157 1.97 6.91 10.68
C TYR A 157 2.99 7.28 11.75
N GLN A 158 4.01 8.08 11.41
CA GLN A 158 5.04 8.51 12.35
C GLN A 158 4.46 9.28 13.55
N LYS A 159 3.37 10.02 13.34
CA LYS A 159 2.68 10.75 14.41
C LYS A 159 1.88 9.82 15.32
N LEU A 160 1.32 8.72 14.80
CA LEU A 160 0.42 7.82 15.54
C LEU A 160 1.13 6.59 16.10
N CYS A 161 2.18 6.10 15.46
CA CYS A 161 2.85 4.86 15.83
C CYS A 161 3.53 4.96 17.19
N GLN A 162 3.18 4.06 18.08
CA GLN A 162 3.80 3.87 19.38
C GLN A 162 4.85 2.77 19.33
N THR A 163 4.48 1.62 18.75
CA THR A 163 5.38 0.49 18.54
C THR A 163 5.09 -0.19 17.20
N SER A 164 6.11 -0.83 16.66
CA SER A 164 5.98 -1.72 15.50
C SER A 164 6.86 -2.93 15.66
N GLU A 165 6.32 -4.11 15.42
CA GLU A 165 7.03 -5.39 15.58
C GLU A 165 7.02 -6.17 14.26
N GLY A 166 7.94 -7.15 14.17
CA GLY A 166 8.06 -7.99 12.96
C GLY A 166 8.99 -7.41 11.89
N TYR A 167 9.66 -6.29 12.13
CA TYR A 167 10.63 -5.65 11.24
C TYR A 167 12.05 -5.73 11.78
N ALA A 168 13.04 -5.96 10.90
CA ALA A 168 14.47 -5.89 11.26
C ALA A 168 15.03 -4.45 11.18
N GLY A 169 14.27 -3.50 10.66
CA GLY A 169 14.65 -2.11 10.46
C GLY A 169 13.44 -1.19 10.40
N ALA A 170 13.54 -0.10 9.64
CA ALA A 170 12.44 0.83 9.46
C ALA A 170 11.24 0.16 8.78
N VAL A 171 10.02 0.54 9.19
CA VAL A 171 8.78 0.10 8.55
C VAL A 171 8.67 0.74 7.18
N PRO A 172 8.53 -0.02 6.07
CA PRO A 172 8.37 0.55 4.74
C PRO A 172 7.11 1.41 4.63
N ILE A 173 7.18 2.49 3.86
CA ILE A 173 6.08 3.46 3.71
C ILE A 173 4.79 2.82 3.18
N ILE A 174 4.89 1.78 2.37
CA ILE A 174 3.72 1.06 1.86
C ILE A 174 2.99 0.32 2.99
N HIS A 175 3.71 -0.28 3.94
CA HIS A 175 3.12 -0.92 5.12
C HIS A 175 2.56 0.13 6.10
N GLN A 176 3.27 1.26 6.28
CA GLN A 176 2.77 2.39 7.06
C GLN A 176 1.42 2.90 6.53
N ALA A 177 1.29 3.02 5.20
CA ALA A 177 0.06 3.48 4.56
C ALA A 177 -1.11 2.52 4.78
N VAL A 178 -0.88 1.21 4.70
CA VAL A 178 -1.91 0.19 4.96
C VAL A 178 -2.34 0.20 6.42
N ALA A 179 -1.39 0.28 7.37
CA ALA A 179 -1.69 0.32 8.80
C ALA A 179 -2.51 1.56 9.19
N VAL A 180 -2.13 2.74 8.68
CA VAL A 180 -2.88 4.00 8.92
C VAL A 180 -4.28 3.93 8.33
N LYS A 181 -4.40 3.45 7.10
CA LYS A 181 -5.71 3.30 6.45
C LYS A 181 -6.61 2.38 7.25
N ALA A 182 -6.12 1.22 7.67
CA ALA A 182 -6.87 0.26 8.47
C ALA A 182 -7.37 0.85 9.81
N ALA A 183 -6.52 1.62 10.50
CA ALA A 183 -6.90 2.28 11.75
C ALA A 183 -7.98 3.37 11.53
N ILE A 184 -7.91 4.13 10.42
CA ILE A 184 -8.92 5.14 10.09
C ILE A 184 -10.23 4.48 9.70
N ASP A 185 -10.20 3.44 8.87
CA ASP A 185 -11.40 2.70 8.45
C ASP A 185 -12.11 2.10 9.68
N ALA A 186 -11.35 1.54 10.64
CA ALA A 186 -11.92 1.01 11.88
C ALA A 186 -12.54 2.10 12.76
N LEU A 187 -11.89 3.27 12.87
CA LEU A 187 -12.44 4.41 13.59
C LEU A 187 -13.79 4.86 13.01
N GLU A 188 -13.89 4.91 11.68
CA GLU A 188 -15.10 5.34 10.97
C GLU A 188 -16.24 4.32 11.14
N ALA A 189 -15.95 3.03 11.01
CA ALA A 189 -16.93 1.97 11.25
C ALA A 189 -17.50 2.03 12.67
N GLY A 190 -16.67 2.29 13.68
CA GLY A 190 -17.12 2.45 15.07
C GLY A 190 -18.01 3.68 15.31
N PHE A 191 -17.91 4.73 14.48
CA PHE A 191 -18.85 5.87 14.55
C PHE A 191 -20.21 5.52 13.94
N GLU A 192 -20.25 4.83 12.80
CA GLU A 192 -21.51 4.42 12.14
C GLU A 192 -22.33 3.47 13.01
N GLU A 193 -21.68 2.54 13.72
CA GLU A 193 -22.37 1.63 14.66
C GLU A 193 -22.99 2.37 15.87
N ARG A 194 -22.35 3.44 16.34
CA ARG A 194 -22.86 4.25 17.47
C ARG A 194 -24.03 5.14 17.08
N GLU A 195 -24.01 5.70 15.84
CA GLU A 195 -25.12 6.53 15.34
C GLU A 195 -26.34 5.69 14.92
N GLY A 196 -26.14 4.44 14.45
CA GLY A 196 -27.22 3.55 14.07
C GLY A 196 -28.02 2.94 15.24
N ASN A 197 -27.55 3.11 16.48
CA ASN A 197 -28.20 2.61 17.70
C ASN A 197 -28.91 3.71 18.52
N CYS A 198 -29.16 4.88 17.95
CA CYS A 198 -29.92 5.98 18.59
C CYS A 198 -31.35 6.11 18.08
#